data_a839e7902a5a5b538ca8671c7bca5e45
#
_entry.id   a839e7902a5a5b538ca8671c7bca5e45
#
_cell.length_a   1.000
_cell.length_b   1.000
_cell.length_c   1.000
_cell.angle_alpha   90.00
_cell.angle_beta   90.00
_cell.angle_gamma   90.00
#
_symmetry.space_group_name_H-M   'P 1'
#
loop_
_entity.id
_entity.type
_entity.pdbx_description
1 polymer ?
#
loop_
_entity_poly.entity_id
_entity_poly.type
_entity_poly.pdbx_seq_one_letter_code
_entity_poly.pdbx_strand_id
1 'polypeptide(L)'
;MAVVWVERGGTEPAGPDDGDLGDVAAAARAVLPPDVWGFVQGGSGAERTLRANRAAYDKVALRPRVLVDVGAISLRTSVLGADWAVPFGVAPMAYHRLAHPDGETASAGAAGELGTMFCASMFASRTFAEMAGATAGPRWLQVYYLRDRDTLADVLARAEQAGFGAIVLTVDTPHVATRPRDLGSSFTLPDDVRAVNLPQALMGTAHTATTGRSAIQQHSRER
;
A
#
# COMPACT_ATOMS: atom_id res chain seq x y z
N MET A 1 1.14 4.79 5.09
CA MET A 1 2.03 4.28 6.15
C MET A 1 2.22 2.80 5.83
N ALA A 2 3.39 2.39 5.39
CA ALA A 2 3.66 0.98 5.09
C ALA A 2 3.98 0.28 6.41
N VAL A 3 3.26 -0.78 6.76
CA VAL A 3 3.62 -1.66 7.87
C VAL A 3 4.64 -2.65 7.30
N VAL A 4 5.89 -2.51 7.69
CA VAL A 4 6.95 -3.46 7.33
C VAL A 4 7.07 -4.45 8.48
N TRP A 5 6.77 -5.72 8.21
CA TRP A 5 7.06 -6.82 9.13
C TRP A 5 8.44 -7.37 8.82
N VAL A 6 9.25 -7.53 9.87
CA VAL A 6 10.56 -8.15 9.78
C VAL A 6 10.49 -9.50 10.48
N GLU A 7 10.65 -10.59 9.74
CA GLU A 7 10.83 -11.90 10.38
C GLU A 7 12.17 -11.92 11.13
N ARG A 8 12.11 -12.23 12.41
CA ARG A 8 13.28 -12.34 13.28
C ARG A 8 13.79 -13.77 13.30
N GLY A 9 14.84 -14.02 12.55
CA GLY A 9 15.65 -15.21 12.73
C GLY A 9 16.66 -14.99 13.87
N GLY A 10 16.43 -15.64 15.03
CA GLY A 10 17.40 -15.80 16.10
C GLY A 10 17.70 -14.56 16.95
N THR A 11 17.30 -14.60 18.24
CA THR A 11 17.41 -13.58 19.30
C THR A 11 16.60 -12.30 18.98
N GLU A 12 15.41 -12.21 19.55
CA GLU A 12 14.56 -11.02 19.47
C GLU A 12 15.34 -9.77 19.89
N PRO A 13 15.58 -8.80 18.99
CA PRO A 13 15.80 -7.45 19.47
C PRO A 13 14.48 -7.01 20.14
N ALA A 14 14.57 -6.32 21.29
CA ALA A 14 13.42 -5.69 21.90
C ALA A 14 12.61 -4.98 20.81
N GLY A 15 11.29 -5.16 20.77
CA GLY A 15 10.42 -4.45 19.86
C GLY A 15 10.71 -2.95 19.94
N PRO A 16 10.36 -2.15 18.92
CA PRO A 16 10.51 -0.71 19.02
C PRO A 16 9.84 -0.28 20.32
N ASP A 17 10.61 0.38 21.16
CA ASP A 17 10.14 0.95 22.41
C ASP A 17 8.96 1.86 22.07
N ASP A 18 7.91 1.79 22.85
CA ASP A 18 6.58 2.30 22.59
C ASP A 18 6.52 3.61 21.77
N GLY A 19 6.50 3.49 20.44
CA GLY A 19 5.93 4.51 19.59
C GLY A 19 6.82 5.33 18.69
N ASP A 20 8.14 5.12 18.59
CA ASP A 20 8.92 5.84 17.56
C ASP A 20 8.88 5.12 16.20
N LEU A 21 8.00 5.62 15.30
CA LEU A 21 7.93 5.17 13.91
C LEU A 21 9.25 5.37 13.15
N GLY A 22 10.17 6.18 13.66
CA GLY A 22 11.52 6.35 13.14
C GLY A 22 12.33 5.05 13.25
N ASP A 23 12.18 4.31 14.34
CA ASP A 23 12.86 3.04 14.56
C ASP A 23 12.36 1.94 13.63
N VAL A 24 11.05 1.91 13.33
CA VAL A 24 10.49 0.98 12.34
C VAL A 24 11.05 1.25 10.94
N ALA A 25 11.18 2.51 10.54
CA ALA A 25 11.76 2.87 9.25
C ALA A 25 13.25 2.52 9.19
N ALA A 26 14.01 2.72 10.28
CA ALA A 26 15.42 2.34 10.37
C ALA A 26 15.60 0.82 10.29
N ALA A 27 14.79 0.05 11.01
CA ALA A 27 14.79 -1.41 10.97
C ALA A 27 14.45 -1.93 9.56
N ALA A 28 13.44 -1.37 8.90
CA ALA A 28 13.09 -1.71 7.53
C ALA A 28 14.27 -1.42 6.56
N ARG A 29 14.92 -0.26 6.70
CA ARG A 29 16.08 0.10 5.88
C ARG A 29 17.26 -0.86 6.05
N ALA A 30 17.44 -1.42 7.24
CA ALA A 30 18.53 -2.34 7.54
C ALA A 30 18.36 -3.71 6.86
N VAL A 31 17.12 -4.12 6.57
CA VAL A 31 16.80 -5.46 6.03
C VAL A 31 16.38 -5.44 4.56
N LEU A 32 15.82 -4.35 4.07
CA LEU A 32 15.39 -4.25 2.68
C LEU A 32 16.57 -4.02 1.73
N PRO A 33 16.58 -4.65 0.53
CA PRO A 33 17.50 -4.30 -0.51
C PRO A 33 17.48 -2.78 -0.80
N PRO A 34 18.62 -2.15 -1.08
CA PRO A 34 18.69 -0.68 -1.24
C PRO A 34 17.78 -0.13 -2.35
N ASP A 35 17.57 -0.88 -3.42
CA ASP A 35 16.70 -0.54 -4.54
C ASP A 35 15.22 -0.64 -4.16
N VAL A 36 14.82 -1.70 -3.43
CA VAL A 36 13.47 -1.84 -2.85
C VAL A 36 13.21 -0.71 -1.86
N TRP A 37 14.17 -0.40 -0.98
CA TRP A 37 14.07 0.74 -0.07
C TRP A 37 13.88 2.06 -0.83
N GLY A 38 14.67 2.28 -1.90
CA GLY A 38 14.53 3.44 -2.78
C GLY A 38 13.14 3.52 -3.42
N PHE A 39 12.62 2.40 -3.91
CA PHE A 39 11.28 2.30 -4.47
C PHE A 39 10.19 2.68 -3.46
N VAL A 40 10.24 2.15 -2.23
CA VAL A 40 9.23 2.42 -1.19
C VAL A 40 9.32 3.85 -0.66
N GLN A 41 10.53 4.34 -0.39
CA GLN A 41 10.77 5.64 0.26
C GLN A 41 10.90 6.81 -0.71
N GLY A 42 11.10 6.53 -2.00
CA GLY A 42 11.34 7.57 -2.99
C GLY A 42 10.07 8.31 -3.41
N GLY A 43 10.24 9.57 -3.76
CA GLY A 43 9.20 10.44 -4.32
C GLY A 43 9.58 11.00 -5.69
N SER A 44 8.68 11.77 -6.27
CA SER A 44 8.83 12.38 -7.58
C SER A 44 9.76 13.59 -7.54
N GLY A 45 10.55 13.79 -8.60
CA GLY A 45 11.39 14.95 -8.82
C GLY A 45 12.28 15.25 -7.61
N ALA A 46 12.23 16.48 -7.11
CA ALA A 46 13.00 16.89 -5.93
C ALA A 46 12.35 16.46 -4.59
N GLU A 47 11.35 15.61 -4.60
CA GLU A 47 10.65 15.09 -3.39
C GLU A 47 10.07 16.21 -2.48
N ARG A 48 9.70 17.36 -3.05
CA ARG A 48 9.18 18.49 -2.27
C ARG A 48 7.87 18.14 -1.56
N THR A 49 6.93 17.54 -2.29
CA THR A 49 5.64 17.12 -1.73
C THR A 49 5.81 16.01 -0.71
N LEU A 50 6.72 15.04 -0.94
CA LEU A 50 7.03 13.98 0.03
C LEU A 50 7.46 14.57 1.38
N ARG A 51 8.38 15.55 1.36
CA ARG A 51 8.80 16.25 2.58
C ARG A 51 7.70 17.11 3.18
N ALA A 52 6.95 17.84 2.35
CA ALA A 52 5.85 18.69 2.80
C ALA A 52 4.72 17.90 3.46
N ASN A 53 4.42 16.70 2.98
CA ASN A 53 3.40 15.82 3.59
C ASN A 53 3.75 15.47 5.03
N ARG A 54 5.01 15.18 5.33
CA ARG A 54 5.44 14.95 6.73
C ARG A 54 5.40 16.24 7.56
N ALA A 55 5.99 17.32 7.05
CA ALA A 55 6.03 18.60 7.75
C ALA A 55 4.62 19.21 7.98
N ALA A 56 3.60 18.77 7.25
CA ALA A 56 2.23 19.20 7.47
C ALA A 56 1.70 18.77 8.83
N TYR A 57 2.11 17.60 9.33
CA TYR A 57 1.69 17.11 10.65
C TYR A 57 2.27 17.95 11.80
N ASP A 58 3.45 18.56 11.64
CA ASP A 58 4.06 19.41 12.64
C ASP A 58 3.22 20.69 12.91
N LYS A 59 2.32 21.01 11.98
CA LYS A 59 1.40 22.16 12.09
C LYS A 59 0.06 21.79 12.72
N VAL A 60 -0.20 20.52 12.97
CA VAL A 60 -1.44 20.03 13.59
C VAL A 60 -1.28 20.05 15.11
N ALA A 61 -2.07 20.86 15.79
CA ALA A 61 -2.12 20.90 17.24
C ALA A 61 -3.37 20.17 17.75
N LEU A 62 -3.19 19.32 18.74
CA LEU A 62 -4.30 18.69 19.46
C LEU A 62 -4.79 19.66 20.53
N ARG A 63 -6.08 20.02 20.50
CA ARG A 63 -6.71 20.84 21.54
C ARG A 63 -7.48 19.92 22.49
N PRO A 64 -6.89 19.58 23.67
CA PRO A 64 -7.56 18.74 24.64
C PRO A 64 -8.78 19.47 25.24
N ARG A 65 -9.79 18.70 25.64
CA ARG A 65 -10.90 19.18 26.46
C ARG A 65 -10.67 18.72 27.89
N VAL A 66 -10.82 19.65 28.83
CA VAL A 66 -10.71 19.34 30.26
C VAL A 66 -12.09 19.04 30.85
N LEU A 67 -12.13 18.37 32.02
CA LEU A 67 -13.34 18.01 32.75
C LEU A 67 -14.33 17.15 31.93
N VAL A 68 -13.81 16.34 31.00
CA VAL A 68 -14.58 15.34 30.28
C VAL A 68 -14.26 13.97 30.85
N ASP A 69 -15.29 13.16 31.12
CA ASP A 69 -15.10 11.78 31.56
C ASP A 69 -14.42 10.99 30.43
N VAL A 70 -13.28 10.39 30.73
CA VAL A 70 -12.46 9.56 29.81
C VAL A 70 -12.38 8.11 30.34
N GLY A 71 -13.23 7.70 31.23
CA GLY A 71 -13.28 6.33 31.76
C GLY A 71 -13.68 5.29 30.71
N ALA A 72 -14.35 5.71 29.65
CA ALA A 72 -14.69 4.86 28.51
C ALA A 72 -14.40 5.58 27.19
N ILE A 73 -13.27 5.27 26.57
CA ILE A 73 -12.89 5.83 25.27
C ILE A 73 -13.17 4.79 24.17
N SER A 74 -13.79 5.23 23.08
CA SER A 74 -13.97 4.42 21.88
C SER A 74 -13.44 5.14 20.65
N LEU A 75 -12.62 4.45 19.86
CA LEU A 75 -12.13 4.91 18.57
C LEU A 75 -12.96 4.35 17.40
N ARG A 76 -14.01 3.58 17.71
CA ARG A 76 -14.85 2.93 16.69
C ARG A 76 -15.49 3.96 15.78
N THR A 77 -15.54 3.62 14.51
CA THR A 77 -16.21 4.42 13.48
C THR A 77 -16.89 3.50 12.46
N SER A 78 -17.80 4.04 11.66
CA SER A 78 -18.43 3.30 10.56
C SER A 78 -18.12 4.02 9.26
N VAL A 79 -17.60 3.29 8.27
CA VAL A 79 -17.25 3.82 6.95
C VAL A 79 -17.83 2.91 5.88
N LEU A 80 -18.64 3.46 4.98
CA LEU A 80 -19.33 2.74 3.90
C LEU A 80 -20.10 1.51 4.41
N GLY A 81 -20.74 1.63 5.58
CA GLY A 81 -21.54 0.57 6.18
C GLY A 81 -20.74 -0.54 6.90
N ALA A 82 -19.43 -0.43 6.96
CA ALA A 82 -18.56 -1.33 7.72
C ALA A 82 -18.08 -0.67 9.02
N ASP A 83 -18.12 -1.40 10.13
CA ASP A 83 -17.62 -0.95 11.41
C ASP A 83 -16.11 -1.20 11.52
N TRP A 84 -15.39 -0.17 11.93
CA TRP A 84 -13.95 -0.22 12.17
C TRP A 84 -13.67 0.03 13.66
N ALA A 85 -12.72 -0.69 14.23
CA ALA A 85 -12.32 -0.49 15.62
C ALA A 85 -11.54 0.82 15.83
N VAL A 86 -10.88 1.31 14.77
CA VAL A 86 -10.06 2.53 14.78
C VAL A 86 -10.31 3.33 13.49
N PRO A 87 -10.21 4.69 13.52
CA PRO A 87 -10.56 5.55 12.39
C PRO A 87 -9.46 5.69 11.34
N PHE A 88 -8.69 4.64 11.10
CA PHE A 88 -7.69 4.56 10.03
C PHE A 88 -7.62 3.13 9.47
N GLY A 89 -7.08 2.99 8.27
CA GLY A 89 -6.89 1.71 7.60
C GLY A 89 -5.54 1.63 6.90
N VAL A 90 -5.25 0.47 6.33
CA VAL A 90 -4.02 0.24 5.54
C VAL A 90 -4.25 0.71 4.11
N ALA A 91 -3.45 1.70 3.67
CA ALA A 91 -3.52 2.25 2.33
C ALA A 91 -3.01 1.24 1.26
N PRO A 92 -3.48 1.35 -0.01
CA PRO A 92 -3.03 0.47 -1.06
C PRO A 92 -1.57 0.74 -1.43
N MET A 93 -0.78 -0.32 -1.51
CA MET A 93 0.58 -0.31 -2.02
C MET A 93 0.76 -1.51 -2.96
N ALA A 94 1.49 -1.32 -4.06
CA ALA A 94 1.84 -2.39 -4.97
C ALA A 94 2.92 -3.30 -4.39
N TYR A 95 2.85 -4.59 -4.69
CA TYR A 95 3.95 -5.55 -4.53
C TYR A 95 4.49 -5.67 -3.10
N HIS A 96 3.66 -5.94 -2.11
CA HIS A 96 4.13 -6.11 -0.72
C HIS A 96 5.18 -7.23 -0.58
N ARG A 97 5.22 -8.22 -1.49
CA ARG A 97 6.24 -9.27 -1.52
C ARG A 97 7.66 -8.74 -1.78
N LEU A 98 7.82 -7.50 -2.22
CA LEU A 98 9.13 -6.83 -2.22
C LEU A 98 9.68 -6.62 -0.81
N ALA A 99 8.81 -6.46 0.17
CA ALA A 99 9.19 -6.18 1.55
C ALA A 99 9.18 -7.44 2.43
N HIS A 100 8.24 -8.37 2.20
CA HIS A 100 8.08 -9.58 3.01
C HIS A 100 7.51 -10.73 2.17
N PRO A 101 7.95 -11.98 2.35
CA PRO A 101 7.46 -13.14 1.58
C PRO A 101 5.95 -13.31 1.59
N ASP A 102 5.28 -13.07 2.72
CA ASP A 102 3.82 -13.18 2.84
C ASP A 102 3.10 -12.04 2.12
N GLY A 103 3.76 -10.89 1.92
CA GLY A 103 3.21 -9.78 1.16
C GLY A 103 1.89 -9.25 1.73
N GLU A 104 0.89 -9.10 0.85
CA GLU A 104 -0.41 -8.53 1.21
C GLU A 104 -1.20 -9.37 2.21
N THR A 105 -0.94 -10.69 2.32
CA THR A 105 -1.62 -11.54 3.31
C THR A 105 -1.23 -11.17 4.74
N ALA A 106 0.04 -10.85 4.98
CA ALA A 106 0.49 -10.36 6.29
C ALA A 106 -0.16 -9.02 6.64
N SER A 107 -0.20 -8.08 5.67
CA SER A 107 -0.81 -6.76 5.88
C SER A 107 -2.33 -6.84 6.11
N ALA A 108 -3.01 -7.72 5.36
CA ALA A 108 -4.45 -7.94 5.53
C ALA A 108 -4.76 -8.59 6.89
N GLY A 109 -3.96 -9.58 7.30
CA GLY A 109 -4.06 -10.22 8.61
C GLY A 109 -3.93 -9.21 9.76
N ALA A 110 -2.86 -8.41 9.74
CA ALA A 110 -2.62 -7.38 10.75
C ALA A 110 -3.74 -6.33 10.81
N ALA A 111 -4.28 -5.90 9.66
CA ALA A 111 -5.43 -5.00 9.63
C ALA A 111 -6.67 -5.65 10.26
N GLY A 112 -6.90 -6.94 9.98
CA GLY A 112 -8.01 -7.70 10.57
C GLY A 112 -7.89 -7.87 12.07
N GLU A 113 -6.70 -8.17 12.59
CA GLU A 113 -6.43 -8.26 14.03
C GLU A 113 -6.70 -6.95 14.74
N LEU A 114 -6.40 -5.81 14.11
CA LEU A 114 -6.70 -4.48 14.63
C LEU A 114 -8.17 -4.08 14.41
N GLY A 115 -8.98 -4.90 13.75
CA GLY A 115 -10.36 -4.59 13.42
C GLY A 115 -10.52 -3.38 12.50
N THR A 116 -9.58 -3.17 11.59
CA THR A 116 -9.59 -2.05 10.64
C THR A 116 -9.58 -2.50 9.18
N MET A 117 -9.70 -1.56 8.25
CA MET A 117 -9.78 -1.80 6.83
C MET A 117 -8.39 -2.04 6.21
N PHE A 118 -8.31 -3.03 5.33
CA PHE A 118 -7.21 -3.25 4.41
C PHE A 118 -7.62 -2.87 2.99
N CYS A 119 -6.87 -1.96 2.34
CA CYS A 119 -7.05 -1.65 0.93
C CYS A 119 -5.97 -2.34 0.10
N ALA A 120 -6.38 -3.32 -0.72
CA ALA A 120 -5.48 -3.96 -1.67
C ALA A 120 -5.25 -3.07 -2.89
N SER A 121 -4.04 -3.06 -3.42
CA SER A 121 -3.78 -2.50 -4.75
C SER A 121 -4.18 -3.49 -5.84
N MET A 122 -4.62 -3.00 -7.02
CA MET A 122 -4.76 -3.87 -8.19
C MET A 122 -3.43 -4.49 -8.64
N PHE A 123 -2.30 -3.91 -8.22
CA PHE A 123 -0.94 -4.44 -8.41
C PHE A 123 -0.46 -5.30 -7.24
N ALA A 124 -1.38 -5.85 -6.45
CA ALA A 124 -1.02 -6.75 -5.35
C ALA A 124 -0.29 -8.00 -5.86
N SER A 125 0.68 -8.46 -5.09
CA SER A 125 1.49 -9.66 -5.35
C SER A 125 0.89 -10.94 -4.75
N ARG A 126 -0.27 -10.84 -4.10
CA ARG A 126 -1.13 -11.94 -3.64
C ARG A 126 -2.49 -11.86 -4.31
N THR A 127 -3.13 -13.00 -4.49
CA THR A 127 -4.46 -13.08 -5.08
C THR A 127 -5.52 -12.52 -4.13
N PHE A 128 -6.65 -12.09 -4.69
CA PHE A 128 -7.80 -11.63 -3.88
C PHE A 128 -8.27 -12.70 -2.90
N ALA A 129 -8.25 -13.98 -3.30
CA ALA A 129 -8.64 -15.10 -2.44
C ALA A 129 -7.66 -15.30 -1.26
N GLU A 130 -6.34 -15.21 -1.50
CA GLU A 130 -5.34 -15.29 -0.42
C GLU A 130 -5.51 -14.15 0.58
N MET A 131 -5.69 -12.90 0.11
CA MET A 131 -5.93 -11.76 0.98
C MET A 131 -7.24 -11.88 1.76
N ALA A 132 -8.31 -12.37 1.12
CA ALA A 132 -9.59 -12.61 1.78
C ALA A 132 -9.51 -13.70 2.84
N GLY A 133 -8.72 -14.75 2.61
CA GLY A 133 -8.47 -15.80 3.59
C GLY A 133 -7.65 -15.34 4.80
N ALA A 134 -6.87 -14.28 4.66
CA ALA A 134 -6.01 -13.77 5.72
C ALA A 134 -6.74 -12.82 6.70
N THR A 135 -7.93 -12.32 6.38
CA THR A 135 -8.66 -11.39 7.24
C THR A 135 -10.17 -11.51 7.09
N ALA A 136 -10.90 -11.45 8.20
CA ALA A 136 -12.35 -11.26 8.21
C ALA A 136 -12.76 -9.78 8.21
N GLY A 137 -11.80 -8.85 8.34
CA GLY A 137 -12.04 -7.41 8.38
C GLY A 137 -12.49 -6.81 7.04
N PRO A 138 -12.89 -5.52 7.04
CA PRO A 138 -13.28 -4.82 5.82
C PRO A 138 -12.13 -4.77 4.81
N ARG A 139 -12.42 -5.11 3.55
CA ARG A 139 -11.46 -5.11 2.44
C ARG A 139 -11.95 -4.22 1.33
N TRP A 140 -11.08 -3.35 0.81
CA TRP A 140 -11.32 -2.49 -0.33
C TRP A 140 -10.29 -2.77 -1.41
N LEU A 141 -10.64 -2.53 -2.67
CA LEU A 141 -9.73 -2.68 -3.81
C LEU A 141 -9.46 -1.31 -4.44
N GLN A 142 -8.19 -0.91 -4.48
CA GLN A 142 -7.76 0.22 -5.29
C GLN A 142 -7.55 -0.23 -6.74
N VAL A 143 -8.09 0.55 -7.67
CA VAL A 143 -7.99 0.33 -9.11
C VAL A 143 -7.62 1.61 -9.85
N TYR A 144 -6.99 1.44 -11.00
CA TYR A 144 -6.90 2.45 -12.03
C TYR A 144 -7.95 2.21 -13.12
N TYR A 145 -8.33 3.26 -13.82
CA TYR A 145 -9.26 3.16 -14.93
C TYR A 145 -8.52 2.62 -16.16
N LEU A 146 -8.52 1.30 -16.32
CA LEU A 146 -7.88 0.63 -17.45
C LEU A 146 -8.63 0.94 -18.74
N ARG A 147 -7.93 1.01 -19.88
CA ARG A 147 -8.54 1.11 -21.21
C ARG A 147 -9.27 -0.16 -21.62
N ASP A 148 -8.64 -1.30 -21.33
CA ASP A 148 -9.27 -2.59 -21.48
C ASP A 148 -10.35 -2.75 -20.40
N ARG A 149 -11.61 -2.53 -20.84
CA ARG A 149 -12.80 -2.57 -19.97
C ARG A 149 -13.13 -3.99 -19.52
N ASP A 150 -12.85 -4.95 -20.36
CA ASP A 150 -13.13 -6.36 -20.06
C ASP A 150 -12.18 -6.85 -18.96
N THR A 151 -10.92 -6.52 -19.05
CA THR A 151 -9.96 -6.77 -17.96
C THR A 151 -10.36 -6.07 -16.66
N LEU A 152 -10.78 -4.79 -16.73
CA LEU A 152 -11.21 -4.08 -15.52
C LEU A 152 -12.44 -4.74 -14.92
N ALA A 153 -13.44 -5.10 -15.73
CA ALA A 153 -14.66 -5.76 -15.29
C ALA A 153 -14.36 -7.11 -14.62
N ASP A 154 -13.44 -7.92 -15.21
CA ASP A 154 -13.01 -9.19 -14.62
C ASP A 154 -12.34 -9.00 -13.26
N VAL A 155 -11.42 -8.02 -13.14
CA VAL A 155 -10.75 -7.70 -11.86
C VAL A 155 -11.79 -7.33 -10.80
N LEU A 156 -12.76 -6.49 -11.15
CA LEU A 156 -13.81 -6.06 -10.23
C LEU A 156 -14.70 -7.23 -9.80
N ALA A 157 -15.13 -8.07 -10.74
CA ALA A 157 -15.97 -9.24 -10.45
C ALA A 157 -15.26 -10.24 -9.52
N ARG A 158 -13.96 -10.51 -9.76
CA ARG A 158 -13.18 -11.40 -8.89
C ARG A 158 -12.96 -10.83 -7.49
N ALA A 159 -12.76 -9.52 -7.37
CA ALA A 159 -12.64 -8.87 -6.08
C ALA A 159 -13.98 -8.92 -5.31
N GLU A 160 -15.10 -8.66 -5.98
CA GLU A 160 -16.44 -8.77 -5.40
C GLU A 160 -16.70 -10.20 -4.89
N GLN A 161 -16.41 -11.22 -5.71
CA GLN A 161 -16.52 -12.64 -5.32
C GLN A 161 -15.64 -12.99 -4.11
N ALA A 162 -14.48 -12.34 -3.97
CA ALA A 162 -13.60 -12.48 -2.80
C ALA A 162 -14.03 -11.62 -1.59
N GLY A 163 -15.18 -10.93 -1.67
CA GLY A 163 -15.76 -10.15 -0.57
C GLY A 163 -15.10 -8.80 -0.33
N PHE A 164 -14.51 -8.17 -1.36
CA PHE A 164 -14.10 -6.77 -1.30
C PHE A 164 -15.34 -5.87 -1.35
N GLY A 165 -15.56 -5.08 -0.31
CA GLY A 165 -16.79 -4.33 -0.11
C GLY A 165 -16.81 -2.92 -0.72
N ALA A 166 -15.67 -2.41 -1.22
CA ALA A 166 -15.59 -1.09 -1.84
C ALA A 166 -14.43 -1.00 -2.84
N ILE A 167 -14.53 -0.01 -3.74
CA ILE A 167 -13.54 0.32 -4.75
C ILE A 167 -12.98 1.71 -4.50
N VAL A 168 -11.66 1.83 -4.57
CA VAL A 168 -10.93 3.11 -4.51
C VAL A 168 -10.38 3.40 -5.91
N LEU A 169 -11.01 4.28 -6.65
CA LEU A 169 -10.55 4.67 -7.98
C LEU A 169 -9.47 5.75 -7.87
N THR A 170 -8.25 5.44 -8.34
CA THR A 170 -7.15 6.41 -8.42
C THR A 170 -7.28 7.24 -9.69
N VAL A 171 -7.39 8.57 -9.52
CA VAL A 171 -7.64 9.53 -10.61
C VAL A 171 -6.62 10.65 -10.70
N ASP A 172 -5.61 10.65 -9.83
CA ASP A 172 -4.62 11.73 -9.66
C ASP A 172 -3.27 11.46 -10.36
N THR A 173 -3.20 10.46 -11.26
CA THR A 173 -1.96 10.08 -11.94
C THR A 173 -2.02 10.29 -13.47
N PRO A 174 -2.36 11.50 -13.98
CA PRO A 174 -2.41 11.76 -15.43
C PRO A 174 -1.02 11.71 -16.06
N HIS A 175 0.04 11.87 -15.26
CA HIS A 175 1.44 11.77 -15.67
C HIS A 175 2.23 10.90 -14.71
N VAL A 176 3.12 10.06 -15.26
CA VAL A 176 4.14 9.38 -14.45
C VAL A 176 5.27 10.36 -14.21
N ALA A 177 5.49 10.67 -12.97
CA ALA A 177 6.59 11.52 -12.58
C ALA A 177 7.91 10.75 -12.61
N THR A 178 8.97 11.44 -12.98
CA THR A 178 10.34 10.90 -12.86
C THR A 178 10.69 10.76 -11.38
N ARG A 179 11.18 9.59 -11.01
CA ARG A 179 11.65 9.30 -9.65
C ARG A 179 13.17 9.14 -9.67
N PRO A 180 13.93 10.13 -9.20
CA PRO A 180 15.39 10.12 -9.30
C PRO A 180 16.07 8.94 -8.61
N ARG A 181 15.47 8.42 -7.53
CA ARG A 181 16.01 7.24 -6.83
C ARG A 181 15.90 5.97 -7.68
N ASP A 182 14.83 5.85 -8.47
CA ASP A 182 14.65 4.70 -9.38
C ASP A 182 15.60 4.80 -10.59
N LEU A 183 15.94 6.02 -11.04
CA LEU A 183 16.91 6.23 -12.12
C LEU A 183 18.36 5.92 -11.70
N GLY A 184 18.67 6.13 -10.43
CA GLY A 184 20.00 5.83 -9.86
C GLY A 184 20.17 4.39 -9.40
N SER A 185 19.07 3.66 -9.24
CA SER A 185 19.02 2.23 -8.96
C SER A 185 18.48 1.53 -10.21
N SER A 186 19.12 0.46 -10.64
CA SER A 186 18.58 -0.42 -11.68
C SER A 186 17.41 -1.27 -11.14
N PHE A 187 16.49 -0.65 -10.38
CA PHE A 187 15.37 -1.35 -9.79
C PHE A 187 14.52 -2.04 -10.85
N THR A 188 14.43 -3.33 -10.74
CA THR A 188 13.54 -4.20 -11.51
C THR A 188 12.76 -5.07 -10.54
N LEU A 189 11.51 -5.38 -10.88
CA LEU A 189 10.76 -6.36 -10.10
C LEU A 189 11.47 -7.72 -10.19
N PRO A 190 11.68 -8.43 -9.07
CA PRO A 190 12.09 -9.83 -9.08
C PRO A 190 11.12 -10.68 -9.90
N ASP A 191 11.61 -11.72 -10.57
CA ASP A 191 10.81 -12.57 -11.48
C ASP A 191 9.62 -13.25 -10.77
N ASP A 192 9.74 -13.49 -9.47
CA ASP A 192 8.71 -14.11 -8.63
C ASP A 192 7.73 -13.09 -8.03
N VAL A 193 7.95 -11.78 -8.19
CA VAL A 193 7.07 -10.72 -7.69
C VAL A 193 6.35 -10.05 -8.86
N ARG A 194 5.04 -10.23 -8.91
CA ARG A 194 4.20 -9.69 -9.99
C ARG A 194 2.81 -9.33 -9.48
N ALA A 195 2.06 -8.50 -10.22
CA ALA A 195 0.66 -8.23 -9.96
C ALA A 195 -0.21 -9.43 -10.41
N VAL A 196 -0.41 -10.40 -9.51
CA VAL A 196 -1.02 -11.70 -9.84
C VAL A 196 -2.51 -11.62 -10.21
N ASN A 197 -3.15 -10.49 -9.93
CA ASN A 197 -4.57 -10.27 -10.24
C ASN A 197 -4.80 -9.64 -11.63
N LEU A 198 -3.74 -9.33 -12.37
CA LEU A 198 -3.79 -8.78 -13.73
C LEU A 198 -3.28 -9.78 -14.77
N PRO A 199 -3.78 -9.74 -16.02
CA PRO A 199 -3.24 -10.53 -17.11
C PRO A 199 -1.76 -10.20 -17.35
N GLN A 200 -0.96 -11.23 -17.66
CA GLN A 200 0.48 -11.09 -17.86
C GLN A 200 0.85 -10.13 -19.00
N ALA A 201 0.00 -10.02 -20.01
CA ALA A 201 0.19 -9.10 -21.13
C ALA A 201 0.23 -7.62 -20.71
N LEU A 202 -0.45 -7.25 -19.60
CA LEU A 202 -0.41 -5.90 -19.03
C LEU A 202 0.81 -5.65 -18.15
N MET A 203 1.58 -6.70 -17.84
CA MET A 203 2.71 -6.66 -16.91
C MET A 203 4.03 -6.27 -17.57
N GLY A 204 4.22 -6.59 -18.85
CA GLY A 204 5.50 -6.45 -19.55
C GLY A 204 5.96 -5.00 -19.79
N THR A 205 5.13 -4.02 -19.49
CA THR A 205 5.40 -2.60 -19.71
C THR A 205 5.29 -1.72 -18.46
N ALA A 206 4.94 -2.31 -17.33
CA ALA A 206 4.52 -1.52 -16.15
C ALA A 206 5.67 -0.83 -15.40
N HIS A 207 6.89 -1.35 -15.44
CA HIS A 207 7.97 -0.87 -14.58
C HIS A 207 9.35 -0.90 -15.22
N THR A 208 9.49 -0.72 -16.53
CA THR A 208 10.80 -0.39 -17.07
C THR A 208 11.06 1.09 -16.82
N ALA A 209 11.84 1.39 -15.81
CA ALA A 209 12.28 2.74 -15.43
C ALA A 209 12.95 3.51 -16.59
N THR A 210 13.28 2.83 -17.68
CA THR A 210 14.03 3.36 -18.81
C THR A 210 13.21 4.25 -19.75
N THR A 211 11.88 4.26 -19.69
CA THR A 211 11.05 5.02 -20.64
C THR A 211 10.16 6.10 -20.02
N GLY A 212 10.14 6.26 -18.71
CA GLY A 212 9.32 7.28 -18.02
C GLY A 212 7.81 7.11 -18.25
N ARG A 213 7.35 5.94 -18.71
CA ARG A 213 5.94 5.67 -18.99
C ARG A 213 5.48 4.40 -18.29
N SER A 214 4.44 4.50 -17.46
CA SER A 214 3.77 3.30 -16.92
C SER A 214 2.93 2.63 -18.02
N ALA A 215 2.66 1.33 -17.88
CA ALA A 215 1.74 0.58 -18.74
C ALA A 215 0.36 1.27 -18.85
N ILE A 216 -0.07 1.92 -17.78
CA ILE A 216 -1.31 2.69 -17.74
C ILE A 216 -1.25 3.89 -18.70
N GLN A 217 -0.10 4.55 -18.84
CA GLN A 217 0.08 5.70 -19.73
C GLN A 217 0.36 5.33 -21.18
N GLN A 218 1.05 4.23 -21.45
CA GLN A 218 1.26 3.76 -22.82
C GLN A 218 -0.08 3.48 -23.50
N HIS A 219 -1.06 2.98 -22.76
CA HIS A 219 -2.43 2.77 -23.25
C HIS A 219 -3.28 4.05 -23.29
N SER A 220 -2.82 5.23 -22.83
CA SER A 220 -3.63 6.44 -22.83
C SER A 220 -3.33 7.48 -23.91
N ARG A 221 -2.33 7.28 -24.78
CA ARG A 221 -1.88 8.31 -25.74
C ARG A 221 -1.97 7.97 -27.23
N GLU A 222 -2.46 6.82 -27.62
CA GLU A 222 -2.70 6.54 -29.05
C GLU A 222 -4.14 6.96 -29.43
N ARG A 223 -4.34 8.25 -29.57
CA ARG A 223 -5.31 8.92 -30.42
C ARG A 223 -4.71 10.21 -30.94
#